data_0e8ba79ac68445e00dfa934aa654b8d5
#
_entry.id   0e8ba79ac68445e00dfa934aa654b8d5
#
_cell.length_a   1.000
_cell.length_b   1.000
_cell.length_c   1.000
_cell.angle_alpha   90.00
_cell.angle_beta   90.00
_cell.angle_gamma   90.00
#
_symmetry.space_group_name_H-M   'P 1'
#
loop_
_entity.id
_entity.type
_entity.pdbx_description
1 polymer ?
#
loop_
_entity_poly.entity_id
_entity_poly.type
_entity_poly.pdbx_seq_one_letter_code
_entity_poly.pdbx_strand_id
1 'polypeptide(L)'
;MEKVILGKTGLEVSKNGFGALPIQRISKADAVYLLQKAFYNGINYFDTARAYTDSEEKIGAAFEYTRDKIIISTKTAAQTGEDMWKDLEESLRTMKTDYIDIYQFHNPAFCPKPGDESGLYDAALEAKKQGKIRHIGITNHRIAVAKEAIESGLYETLQFPFSYLAADADLEIVEETKKAGMGFIAMKGLSGGLIHNSAAAYAYMAQPQFDHVAPIWGVQRENELDEFLSYQECPPRLDDALMQVIDEDRKQLSGDFCRGCGYCMPCPAGIEINNCARMSLMLRRAPQSGWLSEEWQEKMKKIENCLHCGQCMKKCPYGLNTPELLAKNYEDYKTFLK
;
A
#
# COMPACT_ATOMS: atom_id res chain seq x y z
N MET A 1 10.53 1.27 -21.08
CA MET A 1 10.08 1.35 -19.66
C MET A 1 11.30 1.33 -18.77
N GLU A 2 11.40 2.28 -17.85
CA GLU A 2 12.45 2.31 -16.82
C GLU A 2 12.25 1.14 -15.84
N LYS A 3 13.34 0.53 -15.41
CA LYS A 3 13.35 -0.59 -14.48
C LYS A 3 14.21 -0.27 -13.27
N VAL A 4 13.88 -0.92 -12.17
CA VAL A 4 14.57 -0.83 -10.89
C VAL A 4 14.98 -2.22 -10.44
N ILE A 5 16.20 -2.35 -9.94
CA ILE A 5 16.64 -3.57 -9.25
C ILE A 5 16.22 -3.45 -7.78
N LEU A 6 15.39 -4.37 -7.31
CA LEU A 6 14.95 -4.41 -5.91
C LEU A 6 16.09 -4.88 -4.98
N GLY A 7 17.05 -4.00 -4.75
CA GLY A 7 18.17 -4.22 -3.84
C GLY A 7 18.88 -5.56 -4.07
N LYS A 8 19.22 -6.24 -2.99
CA LYS A 8 19.91 -7.54 -3.01
C LYS A 8 19.10 -8.72 -3.54
N THR A 9 17.81 -8.54 -3.87
CA THR A 9 17.02 -9.60 -4.51
C THR A 9 17.48 -9.88 -5.94
N GLY A 10 18.07 -8.89 -6.60
CA GLY A 10 18.42 -8.96 -8.02
C GLY A 10 17.22 -8.91 -8.96
N LEU A 11 15.99 -8.82 -8.44
CA LEU A 11 14.79 -8.74 -9.27
C LEU A 11 14.72 -7.38 -9.97
N GLU A 12 14.65 -7.43 -11.30
CA GLU A 12 14.49 -6.25 -12.15
C GLU A 12 13.00 -6.00 -12.40
N VAL A 13 12.42 -5.02 -11.70
CA VAL A 13 11.00 -4.67 -11.77
C VAL A 13 10.78 -3.38 -12.56
N SER A 14 9.62 -3.27 -13.22
CA SER A 14 9.19 -2.00 -13.81
C SER A 14 9.08 -0.92 -12.74
N LYS A 15 9.62 0.28 -12.98
CA LYS A 15 9.48 1.45 -12.09
C LYS A 15 8.06 2.01 -12.07
N ASN A 16 7.11 1.27 -12.57
CA ASN A 16 5.70 1.55 -12.62
C ASN A 16 4.93 0.27 -12.25
N GLY A 17 5.06 -0.17 -10.99
CA GLY A 17 4.46 -1.41 -10.51
C GLY A 17 2.94 -1.30 -10.35
N PHE A 18 2.23 -2.42 -10.48
CA PHE A 18 0.78 -2.51 -10.32
C PHE A 18 0.39 -2.89 -8.90
N GLY A 19 -0.27 -1.98 -8.18
CA GLY A 19 -0.84 -2.22 -6.85
C GLY A 19 -2.25 -2.80 -6.95
N ALA A 20 -2.41 -4.08 -6.67
CA ALA A 20 -3.66 -4.82 -6.91
C ALA A 20 -4.71 -4.71 -5.78
N LEU A 21 -4.52 -3.85 -4.77
CA LEU A 21 -5.56 -3.62 -3.75
C LEU A 21 -6.90 -3.16 -4.36
N PRO A 22 -6.95 -2.20 -5.31
CA PRO A 22 -8.24 -1.70 -5.80
C PRO A 22 -9.01 -2.70 -6.67
N ILE A 23 -8.36 -3.66 -7.33
CA ILE A 23 -9.05 -4.60 -8.21
C ILE A 23 -10.03 -5.53 -7.47
N GLN A 24 -9.93 -5.65 -6.13
CA GLN A 24 -10.95 -6.37 -5.34
C GLN A 24 -12.36 -5.75 -5.45
N ARG A 25 -12.48 -4.52 -5.95
CA ARG A 25 -13.74 -3.76 -6.04
C ARG A 25 -14.42 -3.86 -7.42
N ILE A 26 -13.79 -4.50 -8.39
CA ILE A 26 -14.28 -4.63 -9.75
C ILE A 26 -14.51 -6.09 -10.12
N SER A 27 -15.16 -6.34 -11.23
CA SER A 27 -15.41 -7.70 -11.70
C SER A 27 -14.11 -8.46 -11.99
N LYS A 28 -14.15 -9.79 -11.95
CA LYS A 28 -12.99 -10.63 -12.32
C LYS A 28 -12.57 -10.37 -13.78
N ALA A 29 -13.53 -10.20 -14.67
CA ALA A 29 -13.26 -9.95 -16.08
C ALA A 29 -12.51 -8.62 -16.28
N ASP A 30 -12.99 -7.53 -15.66
CA ASP A 30 -12.33 -6.22 -15.73
C ASP A 30 -10.93 -6.25 -15.10
N ALA A 31 -10.79 -6.93 -13.97
CA ALA A 31 -9.50 -7.05 -13.30
C ALA A 31 -8.48 -7.80 -14.17
N VAL A 32 -8.87 -8.94 -14.75
CA VAL A 32 -8.02 -9.72 -15.68
C VAL A 32 -7.64 -8.87 -16.89
N TYR A 33 -8.58 -8.14 -17.47
CA TYR A 33 -8.30 -7.23 -18.57
C TYR A 33 -7.25 -6.18 -18.19
N LEU A 34 -7.42 -5.49 -17.05
CA LEU A 34 -6.48 -4.47 -16.60
C LEU A 34 -5.08 -5.03 -16.32
N LEU A 35 -5.00 -6.18 -15.65
CA LEU A 35 -3.75 -6.86 -15.34
C LEU A 35 -3.00 -7.27 -16.61
N GLN A 36 -3.71 -7.85 -17.58
CA GLN A 36 -3.12 -8.24 -18.87
C GLN A 36 -2.72 -7.01 -19.68
N LYS A 37 -3.56 -5.96 -19.73
CA LYS A 37 -3.22 -4.70 -20.39
C LYS A 37 -1.94 -4.09 -19.80
N ALA A 38 -1.80 -4.08 -18.47
CA ALA A 38 -0.60 -3.61 -17.79
C ALA A 38 0.64 -4.43 -18.22
N PHE A 39 0.53 -5.75 -18.21
CA PHE A 39 1.61 -6.67 -18.60
C PHE A 39 2.04 -6.48 -20.07
N TYR A 40 1.09 -6.44 -21.01
CA TYR A 40 1.41 -6.27 -22.44
C TYR A 40 1.99 -4.89 -22.76
N ASN A 41 1.79 -3.91 -21.88
CA ASN A 41 2.44 -2.60 -21.95
C ASN A 41 3.72 -2.52 -21.08
N GLY A 42 4.24 -3.69 -20.64
CA GLY A 42 5.58 -3.85 -20.08
C GLY A 42 5.67 -3.76 -18.56
N ILE A 43 4.56 -3.60 -17.82
CA ILE A 43 4.57 -3.75 -16.36
C ILE A 43 4.80 -5.23 -16.04
N ASN A 44 5.86 -5.54 -15.30
CA ASN A 44 6.20 -6.89 -14.89
C ASN A 44 6.09 -7.13 -13.39
N TYR A 45 5.72 -6.12 -12.59
CA TYR A 45 5.63 -6.20 -11.14
C TYR A 45 4.21 -5.97 -10.65
N PHE A 46 3.65 -6.96 -9.92
CA PHE A 46 2.29 -6.97 -9.41
C PHE A 46 2.29 -7.26 -7.91
N ASP A 47 1.76 -6.31 -7.13
CA ASP A 47 1.71 -6.41 -5.67
C ASP A 47 0.28 -6.66 -5.18
N THR A 48 0.08 -7.73 -4.43
CA THR A 48 -1.20 -8.11 -3.82
C THR A 48 -1.05 -8.48 -2.35
N ALA A 49 -2.06 -9.06 -1.72
CA ALA A 49 -2.01 -9.62 -0.37
C ALA A 49 -3.12 -10.66 -0.16
N ARG A 50 -2.91 -11.64 0.73
CA ARG A 50 -3.93 -12.59 1.16
C ARG A 50 -5.19 -11.87 1.68
N ALA A 51 -5.01 -10.74 2.38
CA ALA A 51 -6.10 -9.94 2.94
C ALA A 51 -6.92 -9.14 1.90
N TYR A 52 -6.54 -9.15 0.61
CA TYR A 52 -7.24 -8.39 -0.43
C TYR A 52 -8.32 -9.23 -1.13
N THR A 53 -9.20 -9.82 -0.36
CA THR A 53 -10.35 -10.65 -0.78
C THR A 53 -10.03 -11.60 -1.95
N ASP A 54 -10.44 -11.26 -3.18
CA ASP A 54 -10.28 -12.07 -4.40
C ASP A 54 -9.14 -11.59 -5.34
N SER A 55 -8.30 -10.64 -4.87
CA SER A 55 -7.23 -10.07 -5.70
C SER A 55 -6.22 -11.11 -6.17
N GLU A 56 -5.83 -12.06 -5.30
CA GLU A 56 -4.92 -13.16 -5.68
C GLU A 56 -5.53 -14.08 -6.74
N GLU A 57 -6.84 -14.38 -6.65
CA GLU A 57 -7.54 -15.16 -7.66
C GLU A 57 -7.55 -14.48 -9.02
N LYS A 58 -7.74 -13.15 -9.03
CA LYS A 58 -7.71 -12.34 -10.25
C LYS A 58 -6.33 -12.32 -10.89
N ILE A 59 -5.27 -12.20 -10.09
CA ILE A 59 -3.88 -12.32 -10.56
C ILE A 59 -3.61 -13.72 -11.14
N GLY A 60 -4.00 -14.78 -10.43
CA GLY A 60 -3.84 -16.15 -10.92
C GLY A 60 -4.56 -16.38 -12.24
N ALA A 61 -5.76 -15.84 -12.40
CA ALA A 61 -6.51 -15.94 -13.66
C ALA A 61 -5.89 -15.14 -14.80
N ALA A 62 -5.29 -13.97 -14.50
CA ALA A 62 -4.67 -13.12 -15.52
C ALA A 62 -3.36 -13.71 -16.06
N PHE A 63 -2.61 -14.43 -15.24
CA PHE A 63 -1.22 -14.82 -15.55
C PHE A 63 -0.95 -16.32 -15.54
N GLU A 64 -1.96 -17.16 -15.59
CA GLU A 64 -1.85 -18.63 -15.58
C GLU A 64 -0.81 -19.16 -16.59
N TYR A 65 -0.71 -18.53 -17.77
CA TYR A 65 0.19 -18.96 -18.85
C TYR A 65 1.45 -18.08 -19.02
N THR A 66 1.63 -17.08 -18.17
CA THR A 66 2.74 -16.11 -18.26
C THR A 66 3.39 -15.84 -16.91
N ARG A 67 3.18 -16.75 -15.95
CA ARG A 67 3.68 -16.61 -14.58
C ARG A 67 5.19 -16.36 -14.50
N ASP A 68 5.94 -17.02 -15.35
CA ASP A 68 7.39 -16.93 -15.45
C ASP A 68 7.92 -15.57 -15.97
N LYS A 69 7.03 -14.75 -16.53
CA LYS A 69 7.37 -13.44 -17.12
C LYS A 69 7.07 -12.26 -16.19
N ILE A 70 6.51 -12.53 -15.03
CA ILE A 70 6.11 -11.50 -14.06
C ILE A 70 6.74 -11.77 -12.70
N ILE A 71 6.80 -10.70 -11.90
CA ILE A 71 7.22 -10.72 -10.50
C ILE A 71 5.98 -10.43 -9.66
N ILE A 72 5.67 -11.34 -8.74
CA ILE A 72 4.54 -11.21 -7.82
C ILE A 72 5.06 -11.00 -6.41
N SER A 73 4.56 -9.96 -5.73
CA SER A 73 4.63 -9.86 -4.28
C SER A 73 3.25 -10.08 -3.68
N THR A 74 3.16 -10.92 -2.65
CA THR A 74 1.97 -11.05 -1.80
C THR A 74 2.34 -11.04 -0.32
N LYS A 75 1.34 -11.03 0.56
CA LYS A 75 1.55 -10.75 1.98
C LYS A 75 0.66 -11.61 2.85
N THR A 76 1.18 -12.02 4.01
CA THR A 76 0.41 -12.66 5.07
C THR A 76 0.23 -11.74 6.27
N ALA A 77 -0.96 -11.73 6.86
CA ALA A 77 -1.25 -11.08 8.14
C ALA A 77 -1.23 -12.05 9.32
N ALA A 78 -0.74 -13.28 9.11
CA ALA A 78 -0.60 -14.31 10.14
C ALA A 78 0.24 -13.81 11.32
N GLN A 79 -0.08 -14.34 12.50
CA GLN A 79 0.62 -14.02 13.75
C GLN A 79 1.49 -15.19 14.23
N THR A 80 1.39 -16.34 13.59
CA THR A 80 2.15 -17.55 13.90
C THR A 80 2.71 -18.17 12.62
N GLY A 81 3.80 -18.94 12.76
CA GLY A 81 4.39 -19.67 11.64
C GLY A 81 3.42 -20.68 11.03
N GLU A 82 2.57 -21.32 11.84
CA GLU A 82 1.54 -22.27 11.35
C GLU A 82 0.51 -21.56 10.46
N ASP A 83 -0.01 -20.41 10.88
CA ASP A 83 -1.00 -19.69 10.09
C ASP A 83 -0.36 -19.04 8.85
N MET A 84 0.92 -18.64 8.92
CA MET A 84 1.68 -18.21 7.75
C MET A 84 1.73 -19.30 6.68
N TRP A 85 1.94 -20.56 7.08
CA TRP A 85 1.93 -21.68 6.15
C TRP A 85 0.56 -21.87 5.49
N LYS A 86 -0.53 -21.77 6.25
CA LYS A 86 -1.90 -21.86 5.70
C LYS A 86 -2.15 -20.74 4.67
N ASP A 87 -1.75 -19.50 5.01
CA ASP A 87 -1.84 -18.36 4.09
C ASP A 87 -1.02 -18.57 2.82
N LEU A 88 0.21 -19.06 2.95
CA LEU A 88 1.10 -19.32 1.81
C LEU A 88 0.54 -20.39 0.86
N GLU A 89 0.12 -21.53 1.40
CA GLU A 89 -0.46 -22.60 0.57
C GLU A 89 -1.74 -22.13 -0.13
N GLU A 90 -2.57 -21.36 0.55
CA GLU A 90 -3.77 -20.77 -0.05
C GLU A 90 -3.42 -19.74 -1.12
N SER A 91 -2.42 -18.90 -0.92
CA SER A 91 -1.94 -17.96 -1.91
C SER A 91 -1.41 -18.65 -3.16
N LEU A 92 -0.59 -19.69 -3.01
CA LEU A 92 -0.07 -20.52 -4.12
C LEU A 92 -1.21 -21.16 -4.91
N ARG A 93 -2.16 -21.79 -4.21
CA ARG A 93 -3.33 -22.42 -4.81
C ARG A 93 -4.20 -21.41 -5.57
N THR A 94 -4.47 -20.28 -4.96
CA THR A 94 -5.37 -19.26 -5.51
C THR A 94 -4.76 -18.56 -6.72
N MET A 95 -3.47 -18.28 -6.68
CA MET A 95 -2.73 -17.69 -7.80
C MET A 95 -2.29 -18.73 -8.84
N LYS A 96 -2.56 -20.03 -8.63
CA LYS A 96 -2.19 -21.13 -9.54
C LYS A 96 -0.71 -21.15 -9.89
N THR A 97 0.15 -21.06 -8.88
CA THR A 97 1.61 -20.99 -9.03
C THR A 97 2.30 -21.83 -7.97
N ASP A 98 3.48 -22.35 -8.29
CA ASP A 98 4.29 -23.14 -7.36
C ASP A 98 5.23 -22.28 -6.51
N TYR A 99 5.37 -20.98 -6.85
CA TYR A 99 6.25 -20.07 -6.14
C TYR A 99 5.74 -18.62 -6.13
N ILE A 100 6.18 -17.86 -5.13
CA ILE A 100 5.98 -16.41 -5.01
C ILE A 100 7.35 -15.75 -5.03
N ASP A 101 7.49 -14.65 -5.79
CA ASP A 101 8.80 -13.97 -5.90
C ASP A 101 9.14 -13.23 -4.61
N ILE A 102 8.19 -12.48 -4.03
CA ILE A 102 8.39 -11.76 -2.78
C ILE A 102 7.23 -12.06 -1.84
N TYR A 103 7.50 -12.71 -0.70
CA TYR A 103 6.50 -12.97 0.33
C TYR A 103 6.75 -12.09 1.54
N GLN A 104 5.74 -11.32 1.94
CA GLN A 104 5.91 -10.25 2.92
C GLN A 104 5.07 -10.48 4.18
N PHE A 105 5.60 -10.13 5.35
CA PHE A 105 4.80 -9.96 6.56
C PHE A 105 4.01 -8.66 6.48
N HIS A 106 2.68 -8.73 6.61
CA HIS A 106 1.76 -7.64 6.34
C HIS A 106 1.53 -6.74 7.56
N ASN A 107 2.37 -5.73 7.73
CA ASN A 107 2.29 -4.74 8.81
C ASN A 107 2.27 -5.34 10.23
N PRO A 108 3.16 -6.28 10.55
CA PRO A 108 3.26 -6.80 11.90
C PRO A 108 3.53 -5.68 12.91
N ALA A 109 3.12 -5.89 14.17
CA ALA A 109 3.35 -4.94 15.24
C ALA A 109 4.80 -4.94 15.76
N PHE A 110 5.58 -5.94 15.38
CA PHE A 110 6.99 -6.17 15.72
C PHE A 110 7.75 -6.60 14.46
N CYS A 111 9.06 -6.70 14.54
CA CYS A 111 9.90 -7.22 13.46
C CYS A 111 10.15 -8.72 13.69
N PRO A 112 9.50 -9.64 12.92
CA PRO A 112 9.75 -11.08 13.05
C PRO A 112 11.23 -11.44 12.83
N LYS A 113 11.77 -12.30 13.69
CA LYS A 113 13.19 -12.74 13.67
C LYS A 113 13.31 -14.24 13.85
N PRO A 114 14.43 -14.85 13.43
CA PRO A 114 14.66 -16.26 13.70
C PRO A 114 14.59 -16.60 15.20
N GLY A 115 13.86 -17.66 15.53
CA GLY A 115 13.70 -18.16 16.89
C GLY A 115 12.79 -17.33 17.79
N ASP A 116 12.06 -16.33 17.28
CA ASP A 116 11.07 -15.63 18.09
C ASP A 116 9.83 -16.51 18.35
N GLU A 117 9.03 -16.13 19.37
CA GLU A 117 7.85 -16.90 19.79
C GLU A 117 6.78 -17.04 18.71
N SER A 118 6.76 -16.16 17.71
CA SER A 118 5.79 -16.24 16.61
C SER A 118 6.10 -17.36 15.62
N GLY A 119 7.38 -17.73 15.47
CA GLY A 119 7.87 -18.68 14.46
C GLY A 119 7.66 -18.21 13.02
N LEU A 120 7.26 -16.95 12.79
CA LEU A 120 6.94 -16.42 11.47
C LEU A 120 8.16 -16.42 10.54
N TYR A 121 9.30 -15.92 11.04
CA TYR A 121 10.50 -15.82 10.23
C TYR A 121 11.10 -17.20 9.91
N ASP A 122 11.07 -18.12 10.87
CA ASP A 122 11.54 -19.49 10.67
C ASP A 122 10.68 -20.24 9.64
N ALA A 123 9.36 -20.05 9.69
CA ALA A 123 8.45 -20.55 8.69
C ALA A 123 8.73 -20.00 7.28
N ALA A 124 9.04 -18.70 7.17
CA ALA A 124 9.42 -18.08 5.91
C ALA A 124 10.77 -18.61 5.37
N LEU A 125 11.75 -18.86 6.25
CA LEU A 125 13.03 -19.48 5.87
C LEU A 125 12.81 -20.89 5.32
N GLU A 126 11.97 -21.69 5.97
CA GLU A 126 11.64 -23.05 5.50
C GLU A 126 10.89 -23.00 4.16
N ALA A 127 9.94 -22.07 3.99
CA ALA A 127 9.25 -21.85 2.72
C ALA A 127 10.22 -21.48 1.58
N LYS A 128 11.21 -20.63 1.89
CA LYS A 128 12.28 -20.25 0.94
C LYS A 128 13.14 -21.46 0.58
N LYS A 129 13.53 -22.27 1.56
CA LYS A 129 14.30 -23.50 1.34
C LYS A 129 13.54 -24.52 0.47
N GLN A 130 12.21 -24.61 0.62
CA GLN A 130 11.36 -25.44 -0.22
C GLN A 130 11.10 -24.85 -1.62
N GLY A 131 11.57 -23.64 -1.90
CA GLY A 131 11.37 -22.96 -3.18
C GLY A 131 9.98 -22.36 -3.40
N LYS A 132 9.11 -22.40 -2.36
CA LYS A 132 7.76 -21.82 -2.41
C LYS A 132 7.77 -20.29 -2.42
N ILE A 133 8.78 -19.68 -1.82
CA ILE A 133 9.04 -18.24 -1.89
C ILE A 133 10.50 -18.01 -2.27
N ARG A 134 10.76 -16.95 -3.04
CA ARG A 134 12.13 -16.61 -3.47
C ARG A 134 12.79 -15.60 -2.54
N HIS A 135 12.05 -14.57 -2.10
CA HIS A 135 12.55 -13.49 -1.26
C HIS A 135 11.60 -13.22 -0.10
N ILE A 136 12.20 -12.90 1.07
CA ILE A 136 11.44 -12.52 2.27
C ILE A 136 11.42 -11.01 2.40
N GLY A 137 10.21 -10.45 2.45
CA GLY A 137 10.00 -9.04 2.65
C GLY A 137 9.16 -8.72 3.89
N ILE A 138 9.10 -7.45 4.20
CA ILE A 138 8.21 -6.91 5.23
C ILE A 138 7.52 -5.64 4.72
N THR A 139 6.24 -5.47 5.02
CA THR A 139 5.56 -4.20 4.82
C THR A 139 5.17 -3.61 6.16
N ASN A 140 5.37 -2.33 6.34
CA ASN A 140 4.99 -1.68 7.59
C ASN A 140 4.58 -0.21 7.37
N HIS A 141 3.89 0.35 8.36
CA HIS A 141 3.54 1.77 8.44
C HIS A 141 4.21 2.45 9.66
N ARG A 142 4.88 1.66 10.51
CA ARG A 142 5.56 2.15 11.70
C ARG A 142 7.04 2.31 11.42
N ILE A 143 7.54 3.52 11.57
CA ILE A 143 8.96 3.85 11.37
C ILE A 143 9.85 2.97 12.24
N ALA A 144 9.47 2.74 13.51
CA ALA A 144 10.28 1.93 14.42
C ALA A 144 10.47 0.49 13.91
N VAL A 145 9.41 -0.16 13.43
CA VAL A 145 9.49 -1.53 12.88
C VAL A 145 10.25 -1.54 11.55
N ALA A 146 10.08 -0.51 10.72
CA ALA A 146 10.82 -0.39 9.47
C ALA A 146 12.34 -0.25 9.72
N LYS A 147 12.75 0.61 10.66
CA LYS A 147 14.15 0.76 11.06
C LYS A 147 14.71 -0.55 11.63
N GLU A 148 13.98 -1.21 12.52
CA GLU A 148 14.38 -2.51 13.07
C GLU A 148 14.55 -3.56 11.96
N ALA A 149 13.68 -3.60 10.97
CA ALA A 149 13.79 -4.52 9.84
C ALA A 149 15.03 -4.24 8.98
N ILE A 150 15.36 -2.96 8.73
CA ILE A 150 16.57 -2.55 8.01
C ILE A 150 17.83 -2.95 8.78
N GLU A 151 17.89 -2.60 10.06
CA GLU A 151 19.02 -2.88 10.95
C GLU A 151 19.28 -4.37 11.14
N SER A 152 18.21 -5.18 11.13
CA SER A 152 18.33 -6.64 11.29
C SER A 152 19.09 -7.33 10.15
N GLY A 153 19.09 -6.74 8.95
CA GLY A 153 19.66 -7.34 7.75
C GLY A 153 18.94 -8.60 7.24
N LEU A 154 17.82 -8.99 7.89
CA LEU A 154 17.09 -10.23 7.62
C LEU A 154 16.22 -10.15 6.36
N TYR A 155 15.69 -8.97 6.04
CA TYR A 155 14.73 -8.77 4.97
C TYR A 155 15.40 -8.31 3.68
N GLU A 156 14.87 -8.78 2.56
CA GLU A 156 15.39 -8.43 1.22
C GLU A 156 14.62 -7.26 0.62
N THR A 157 13.36 -7.04 1.06
CA THR A 157 12.54 -5.88 0.66
C THR A 157 11.80 -5.27 1.83
N LEU A 158 11.62 -3.95 1.78
CA LEU A 158 10.72 -3.19 2.65
C LEU A 158 9.66 -2.51 1.78
N GLN A 159 8.38 -2.75 2.09
CA GLN A 159 7.29 -1.99 1.50
C GLN A 159 6.77 -0.98 2.52
N PHE A 160 6.86 0.30 2.20
CA PHE A 160 6.54 1.40 3.10
C PHE A 160 5.75 2.51 2.40
N PRO A 161 4.85 3.24 3.10
CA PRO A 161 4.16 4.38 2.51
C PRO A 161 5.15 5.46 2.08
N PHE A 162 5.09 5.86 0.81
CA PHE A 162 5.95 6.92 0.31
C PHE A 162 5.25 7.74 -0.78
N SER A 163 5.29 9.05 -0.65
CA SER A 163 4.77 10.02 -1.61
C SER A 163 5.46 11.36 -1.40
N TYR A 164 5.14 12.38 -2.17
CA TYR A 164 5.66 13.72 -1.92
C TYR A 164 5.15 14.39 -0.61
N LEU A 165 4.27 13.71 0.14
CA LEU A 165 3.86 14.10 1.50
C LEU A 165 4.73 13.43 2.58
N ALA A 166 5.81 12.74 2.20
CA ALA A 166 6.74 12.11 3.11
C ALA A 166 7.38 13.16 4.02
N ALA A 167 7.46 12.84 5.32
CA ALA A 167 8.22 13.62 6.30
C ALA A 167 9.71 13.20 6.27
N ASP A 168 10.56 13.96 6.94
CA ASP A 168 11.99 13.68 6.99
C ASP A 168 12.30 12.26 7.47
N ALA A 169 11.55 11.77 8.48
CA ALA A 169 11.70 10.41 8.98
C ALA A 169 11.32 9.33 7.95
N ASP A 170 10.38 9.61 7.03
CA ASP A 170 10.05 8.69 5.93
C ASP A 170 11.14 8.70 4.86
N LEU A 171 11.73 9.88 4.57
CA LEU A 171 12.87 10.03 3.67
C LEU A 171 14.10 9.28 4.19
N GLU A 172 14.35 9.35 5.51
CA GLU A 172 15.43 8.61 6.17
C GLU A 172 15.29 7.10 5.93
N ILE A 173 14.07 6.53 6.06
CA ILE A 173 13.81 5.11 5.76
C ILE A 173 14.18 4.75 4.31
N VAL A 174 13.83 5.61 3.34
CA VAL A 174 14.18 5.39 1.93
C VAL A 174 15.71 5.34 1.74
N GLU A 175 16.43 6.26 2.36
CA GLU A 175 17.89 6.30 2.27
C GLU A 175 18.57 5.12 2.99
N GLU A 176 18.06 4.74 4.16
CA GLU A 176 18.59 3.61 4.93
C GLU A 176 18.40 2.28 4.19
N THR A 177 17.27 2.08 3.53
CA THR A 177 17.06 0.88 2.67
C THR A 177 18.08 0.82 1.54
N LYS A 178 18.39 1.97 0.90
CA LYS A 178 19.41 2.05 -0.14
C LYS A 178 20.79 1.65 0.39
N LYS A 179 21.18 2.20 1.54
CA LYS A 179 22.47 1.89 2.20
C LYS A 179 22.57 0.42 2.60
N ALA A 180 21.46 -0.19 3.03
CA ALA A 180 21.41 -1.62 3.40
C ALA A 180 21.31 -2.57 2.18
N GLY A 181 21.23 -2.04 0.96
CA GLY A 181 20.99 -2.84 -0.25
C GLY A 181 19.63 -3.56 -0.25
N MET A 182 18.66 -3.05 0.50
CA MET A 182 17.32 -3.59 0.61
C MET A 182 16.42 -2.98 -0.47
N GLY A 183 15.59 -3.78 -1.16
CA GLY A 183 14.63 -3.26 -2.14
C GLY A 183 13.54 -2.42 -1.46
N PHE A 184 13.29 -1.20 -1.95
CA PHE A 184 12.24 -0.34 -1.43
C PHE A 184 11.03 -0.32 -2.35
N ILE A 185 9.87 -0.77 -1.83
CA ILE A 185 8.59 -0.76 -2.54
C ILE A 185 7.74 0.37 -1.98
N ALA A 186 7.50 1.40 -2.80
CA ALA A 186 6.72 2.56 -2.40
C ALA A 186 5.22 2.30 -2.56
N MET A 187 4.52 2.09 -1.46
CA MET A 187 3.05 2.00 -1.46
C MET A 187 2.41 3.36 -1.17
N LYS A 188 1.14 3.51 -1.55
CA LYS A 188 0.34 4.73 -1.31
C LYS A 188 0.90 6.00 -1.93
N GLY A 189 1.47 5.90 -3.11
CA GLY A 189 2.00 7.05 -3.85
C GLY A 189 1.01 8.19 -4.06
N LEU A 190 -0.30 7.88 -4.12
CA LEU A 190 -1.39 8.86 -4.14
C LEU A 190 -2.03 9.10 -2.76
N SER A 191 -1.33 8.76 -1.67
CA SER A 191 -1.76 8.99 -0.27
C SER A 191 -3.19 8.51 0.03
N GLY A 192 -3.58 7.36 -0.55
CA GLY A 192 -4.92 6.80 -0.37
C GLY A 192 -6.04 7.64 -0.99
N GLY A 193 -5.74 8.33 -2.10
CA GLY A 193 -6.67 9.15 -2.87
C GLY A 193 -6.74 10.62 -2.41
N LEU A 194 -5.81 11.08 -1.58
CA LEU A 194 -5.70 12.50 -1.19
C LEU A 194 -4.85 13.30 -2.18
N ILE A 195 -3.93 12.66 -2.87
CA ILE A 195 -3.15 13.23 -3.97
C ILE A 195 -3.92 12.99 -5.27
N HIS A 196 -4.27 14.05 -5.98
CA HIS A 196 -5.05 13.98 -7.22
C HIS A 196 -4.20 14.20 -8.46
N ASN A 197 -3.07 14.87 -8.34
CA ASN A 197 -2.18 15.07 -9.46
C ASN A 197 -1.21 13.90 -9.57
N SER A 198 -1.56 12.91 -10.39
CA SER A 198 -0.76 11.72 -10.62
C SER A 198 0.57 12.03 -11.30
N ALA A 199 0.61 13.06 -12.18
CA ALA A 199 1.82 13.52 -12.83
C ALA A 199 2.84 14.07 -11.81
N ALA A 200 2.38 14.87 -10.83
CA ALA A 200 3.23 15.36 -9.74
C ALA A 200 3.75 14.21 -8.87
N ALA A 201 2.88 13.23 -8.54
CA ALA A 201 3.28 12.06 -7.76
C ALA A 201 4.32 11.20 -8.50
N TYR A 202 4.11 10.96 -9.79
CA TYR A 202 5.02 10.21 -10.64
C TYR A 202 6.36 10.94 -10.79
N ALA A 203 6.34 12.22 -11.17
CA ALA A 203 7.54 13.04 -11.35
C ALA A 203 8.37 13.14 -10.07
N TYR A 204 7.72 13.22 -8.91
CA TYR A 204 8.40 13.21 -7.62
C TYR A 204 9.19 11.92 -7.39
N MET A 205 8.57 10.76 -7.65
CA MET A 205 9.21 9.44 -7.46
C MET A 205 10.22 9.10 -8.57
N ALA A 206 10.13 9.77 -9.71
CA ALA A 206 11.08 9.58 -10.81
C ALA A 206 12.40 10.36 -10.63
N GLN A 207 12.55 11.13 -9.56
CA GLN A 207 13.78 11.90 -9.31
C GLN A 207 14.99 10.97 -9.07
N PRO A 208 16.21 11.41 -9.47
CA PRO A 208 17.41 10.57 -9.39
C PRO A 208 17.75 10.02 -8.01
N GLN A 209 17.42 10.74 -6.92
CA GLN A 209 17.65 10.24 -5.55
C GLN A 209 16.78 9.03 -5.21
N PHE A 210 15.71 8.79 -5.94
CA PHE A 210 14.78 7.67 -5.78
C PHE A 210 14.95 6.60 -6.87
N ASP A 211 16.16 6.46 -7.43
CA ASP A 211 16.50 5.50 -8.49
C ASP A 211 16.28 4.03 -8.09
N HIS A 212 16.33 3.74 -6.79
CA HIS A 212 16.14 2.41 -6.18
C HIS A 212 14.70 2.15 -5.69
N VAL A 213 13.80 3.12 -5.84
CA VAL A 213 12.40 3.03 -5.37
C VAL A 213 11.52 2.43 -6.47
N ALA A 214 10.77 1.39 -6.13
CA ALA A 214 9.74 0.79 -6.98
C ALA A 214 8.34 1.19 -6.50
N PRO A 215 7.70 2.20 -7.08
CA PRO A 215 6.32 2.54 -6.74
C PRO A 215 5.34 1.49 -7.25
N ILE A 216 4.30 1.24 -6.45
CA ILE A 216 3.13 0.45 -6.83
C ILE A 216 1.90 1.35 -6.84
N TRP A 217 1.27 1.47 -8.01
CA TRP A 217 0.11 2.32 -8.22
C TRP A 217 -1.17 1.51 -8.13
N GLY A 218 -2.09 1.95 -7.26
CA GLY A 218 -3.40 1.30 -7.13
C GLY A 218 -4.30 1.69 -8.29
N VAL A 219 -4.67 0.73 -9.13
CA VAL A 219 -5.48 0.93 -10.34
C VAL A 219 -6.73 0.05 -10.27
N GLN A 220 -7.88 0.60 -10.66
CA GLN A 220 -9.15 -0.13 -10.79
C GLN A 220 -9.96 0.26 -12.05
N ARG A 221 -9.49 1.24 -12.81
CA ARG A 221 -10.12 1.72 -14.03
C ARG A 221 -9.11 1.79 -15.15
N GLU A 222 -9.60 1.62 -16.38
CA GLU A 222 -8.75 1.63 -17.57
C GLU A 222 -8.07 2.99 -17.78
N ASN A 223 -8.79 4.09 -17.62
CA ASN A 223 -8.23 5.43 -17.74
C ASN A 223 -7.13 5.74 -16.69
N GLU A 224 -7.24 5.19 -15.48
CA GLU A 224 -6.19 5.28 -14.46
C GLU A 224 -4.92 4.54 -14.91
N LEU A 225 -5.10 3.34 -15.50
CA LEU A 225 -3.99 2.58 -16.05
C LEU A 225 -3.35 3.31 -17.23
N ASP A 226 -4.14 3.79 -18.18
CA ASP A 226 -3.67 4.50 -19.38
C ASP A 226 -2.87 5.75 -19.02
N GLU A 227 -3.29 6.45 -17.98
CA GLU A 227 -2.58 7.62 -17.47
C GLU A 227 -1.17 7.23 -16.98
N PHE A 228 -1.03 6.21 -16.13
CA PHE A 228 0.28 5.75 -15.67
C PHE A 228 1.12 5.10 -16.79
N LEU A 229 0.50 4.45 -17.75
CA LEU A 229 1.20 3.93 -18.93
C LEU A 229 1.76 5.06 -19.81
N SER A 230 1.02 6.16 -19.97
CA SER A 230 1.48 7.33 -20.72
C SER A 230 2.76 7.95 -20.12
N TYR A 231 2.91 7.89 -18.81
CA TYR A 231 4.12 8.38 -18.11
C TYR A 231 5.37 7.53 -18.37
N GLN A 232 5.22 6.30 -18.86
CA GLN A 232 6.36 5.47 -19.27
C GLN A 232 6.92 5.91 -20.62
N GLU A 233 6.06 6.41 -21.50
CA GLU A 233 6.45 6.89 -22.82
C GLU A 233 6.94 8.34 -22.75
N CYS A 234 6.25 9.17 -21.98
CA CYS A 234 6.56 10.58 -21.78
C CYS A 234 6.53 10.93 -20.29
N PRO A 235 7.61 10.63 -19.53
CA PRO A 235 7.65 10.90 -18.10
C PRO A 235 7.44 12.38 -17.79
N PRO A 236 6.50 12.74 -16.90
CA PRO A 236 6.34 14.12 -16.47
C PRO A 236 7.61 14.59 -15.75
N ARG A 237 8.06 15.81 -16.08
CA ARG A 237 9.21 16.43 -15.41
C ARG A 237 8.72 17.26 -14.25
N LEU A 238 9.44 17.18 -13.14
CA LEU A 238 9.15 18.01 -11.96
C LEU A 238 9.60 19.46 -12.24
N ASP A 239 8.71 20.22 -12.89
CA ASP A 239 8.87 21.64 -13.18
C ASP A 239 8.23 22.52 -12.10
N ASP A 240 8.34 23.84 -12.25
CA ASP A 240 7.79 24.80 -11.29
C ASP A 240 6.27 24.66 -11.09
N ALA A 241 5.53 24.28 -12.13
CA ALA A 241 4.09 24.09 -12.05
C ALA A 241 3.73 22.86 -11.18
N LEU A 242 4.41 21.73 -11.39
CA LEU A 242 4.22 20.54 -10.55
C LEU A 242 4.76 20.73 -9.14
N MET A 243 5.85 21.48 -8.96
CA MET A 243 6.34 21.87 -7.64
C MET A 243 5.31 22.72 -6.88
N GLN A 244 4.67 23.68 -7.53
CA GLN A 244 3.61 24.47 -6.90
C GLN A 244 2.42 23.61 -6.46
N VAL A 245 2.02 22.59 -7.25
CA VAL A 245 0.99 21.62 -6.85
C VAL A 245 1.42 20.85 -5.59
N ILE A 246 2.67 20.37 -5.56
CA ILE A 246 3.21 19.65 -4.41
C ILE A 246 3.22 20.54 -3.15
N ASP A 247 3.67 21.79 -3.28
CA ASP A 247 3.76 22.71 -2.16
C ASP A 247 2.37 23.07 -1.61
N GLU A 248 1.39 23.25 -2.49
CA GLU A 248 0.01 23.48 -2.09
C GLU A 248 -0.58 22.26 -1.38
N ASP A 249 -0.38 21.06 -1.92
CA ASP A 249 -0.82 19.82 -1.28
C ASP A 249 -0.15 19.63 0.09
N ARG A 250 1.14 19.90 0.20
CA ARG A 250 1.85 19.85 1.49
C ARG A 250 1.27 20.81 2.52
N LYS A 251 0.91 22.03 2.12
CA LYS A 251 0.24 22.99 3.02
C LYS A 251 -1.12 22.51 3.48
N GLN A 252 -1.94 21.98 2.56
CA GLN A 252 -3.31 21.52 2.85
C GLN A 252 -3.34 20.20 3.63
N LEU A 253 -2.36 19.33 3.41
CA LEU A 253 -2.24 18.00 4.01
C LEU A 253 -1.15 17.94 5.09
N SER A 254 -0.75 19.11 5.64
CA SER A 254 0.14 19.15 6.78
C SER A 254 -0.57 18.77 8.08
N GLY A 255 0.17 18.17 9.02
CA GLY A 255 -0.33 17.82 10.35
C GLY A 255 -0.95 16.44 10.47
N ASP A 256 -1.71 16.27 11.55
CA ASP A 256 -2.30 15.00 11.93
C ASP A 256 -3.57 14.72 11.13
N PHE A 257 -3.48 13.83 10.14
CA PHE A 257 -4.64 13.37 9.40
C PHE A 257 -4.64 11.85 9.21
N CYS A 258 -5.83 11.26 9.11
CA CYS A 258 -5.97 9.83 8.88
C CYS A 258 -5.58 9.44 7.45
N ARG A 259 -4.60 8.54 7.32
CA ARG A 259 -4.12 8.04 6.03
C ARG A 259 -4.94 6.88 5.46
N GLY A 260 -6.12 6.57 6.08
CA GLY A 260 -7.08 5.59 5.56
C GLY A 260 -6.60 4.15 5.53
N CYS A 261 -5.61 3.77 6.33
CA CYS A 261 -5.01 2.43 6.29
C CYS A 261 -5.90 1.30 6.84
N GLY A 262 -6.87 1.62 7.70
CA GLY A 262 -7.85 0.67 8.22
C GLY A 262 -7.40 -0.22 9.38
N TYR A 263 -6.15 -0.15 9.86
CA TYR A 263 -5.66 -1.01 10.95
C TYR A 263 -6.35 -0.80 12.30
N CYS A 264 -7.01 0.33 12.49
CA CYS A 264 -7.84 0.61 13.66
C CYS A 264 -9.19 -0.12 13.64
N MET A 265 -9.56 -0.75 12.53
CA MET A 265 -10.81 -1.50 12.38
C MET A 265 -10.69 -2.94 12.92
N PRO A 266 -11.81 -3.62 13.24
CA PRO A 266 -13.14 -3.04 13.36
C PRO A 266 -13.30 -2.16 14.63
N CYS A 267 -14.16 -1.17 14.55
CA CYS A 267 -14.56 -0.38 15.73
C CYS A 267 -15.70 -1.09 16.48
N PRO A 268 -15.63 -1.26 17.81
CA PRO A 268 -16.71 -1.90 18.58
C PRO A 268 -18.04 -1.13 18.53
N ALA A 269 -18.00 0.18 18.26
CA ALA A 269 -19.20 1.01 18.03
C ALA A 269 -19.66 1.03 16.56
N GLY A 270 -19.06 0.23 15.67
CA GLY A 270 -19.42 0.15 14.26
C GLY A 270 -19.07 1.41 13.44
N ILE A 271 -18.15 2.26 13.92
CA ILE A 271 -17.68 3.44 13.20
C ILE A 271 -16.69 3.02 12.11
N GLU A 272 -16.90 3.49 10.90
CA GLU A 272 -15.97 3.29 9.76
C GLU A 272 -14.80 4.29 9.83
N ILE A 273 -13.94 4.09 10.84
CA ILE A 273 -12.92 5.06 11.28
C ILE A 273 -12.02 5.52 10.12
N ASN A 274 -11.55 4.60 9.30
CA ASN A 274 -10.58 4.87 8.23
C ASN A 274 -11.11 5.84 7.15
N ASN A 275 -12.42 5.99 7.04
CA ASN A 275 -13.05 6.97 6.15
C ASN A 275 -13.57 8.18 6.95
N CYS A 276 -14.28 7.95 8.05
CA CYS A 276 -14.85 9.02 8.87
C CYS A 276 -13.80 10.00 9.42
N ALA A 277 -12.62 9.48 9.84
CA ALA A 277 -11.55 10.31 10.43
C ALA A 277 -10.77 11.16 9.39
N ARG A 278 -11.13 11.09 8.11
CA ARG A 278 -10.56 11.93 7.04
C ARG A 278 -11.63 12.56 6.15
N MET A 279 -12.89 12.52 6.57
CA MET A 279 -14.02 12.95 5.76
C MET A 279 -13.90 14.42 5.32
N SER A 280 -13.39 15.28 6.17
CA SER A 280 -13.13 16.71 5.83
C SER A 280 -12.23 16.88 4.62
N LEU A 281 -11.18 16.05 4.51
CA LEU A 281 -10.28 16.06 3.37
C LEU A 281 -10.95 15.48 2.11
N MET A 282 -11.72 14.40 2.28
CA MET A 282 -12.43 13.78 1.14
C MET A 282 -13.47 14.75 0.56
N LEU A 283 -14.21 15.48 1.39
CA LEU A 283 -15.19 16.48 0.93
C LEU A 283 -14.56 17.65 0.17
N ARG A 284 -13.32 18.01 0.47
CA ARG A 284 -12.61 19.12 -0.19
C ARG A 284 -11.82 18.69 -1.42
N ARG A 285 -11.50 17.40 -1.52
CA ARG A 285 -10.57 16.88 -2.53
C ARG A 285 -11.16 15.81 -3.47
N ALA A 286 -12.40 15.36 -3.24
CA ALA A 286 -13.07 14.37 -4.08
C ALA A 286 -14.50 14.84 -4.42
N PRO A 287 -15.16 14.25 -5.43
CA PRO A 287 -16.57 14.54 -5.71
C PRO A 287 -17.42 14.33 -4.46
N GLN A 288 -18.12 15.38 -4.02
CA GLN A 288 -18.81 15.41 -2.73
C GLN A 288 -20.09 14.54 -2.71
N SER A 289 -20.77 14.42 -3.85
CA SER A 289 -22.10 13.82 -3.92
C SER A 289 -22.18 12.40 -3.32
N GLY A 290 -21.15 11.59 -3.54
CA GLY A 290 -21.07 10.25 -2.95
C GLY A 290 -20.94 10.27 -1.43
N TRP A 291 -20.17 11.21 -0.89
CA TRP A 291 -19.87 11.34 0.54
C TRP A 291 -20.98 12.05 1.33
N LEU A 292 -21.91 12.73 0.65
CA LEU A 292 -23.07 13.40 1.25
C LEU A 292 -24.37 12.59 1.10
N SER A 293 -24.31 11.36 0.58
CA SER A 293 -25.46 10.46 0.47
C SER A 293 -26.05 10.11 1.84
N GLU A 294 -27.31 9.70 1.89
CA GLU A 294 -27.98 9.24 3.13
C GLU A 294 -27.18 8.13 3.83
N GLU A 295 -26.63 7.20 3.07
CA GLU A 295 -25.76 6.14 3.59
C GLU A 295 -24.56 6.71 4.37
N TRP A 296 -23.88 7.72 3.80
CA TRP A 296 -22.73 8.33 4.46
C TRP A 296 -23.12 9.22 5.64
N GLN A 297 -24.28 9.87 5.59
CA GLN A 297 -24.82 10.60 6.75
C GLN A 297 -25.03 9.67 7.95
N GLU A 298 -25.62 8.49 7.74
CA GLU A 298 -25.79 7.48 8.79
C GLU A 298 -24.44 6.92 9.28
N LYS A 299 -23.46 6.72 8.39
CA LYS A 299 -22.11 6.30 8.79
C LYS A 299 -21.40 7.35 9.64
N MET A 300 -21.48 8.62 9.26
CA MET A 300 -20.89 9.72 10.02
C MET A 300 -21.57 9.93 11.37
N LYS A 301 -22.89 9.79 11.44
CA LYS A 301 -23.65 9.88 12.69
C LYS A 301 -23.24 8.83 13.72
N LYS A 302 -22.77 7.65 13.30
CA LYS A 302 -22.25 6.63 14.24
C LYS A 302 -21.10 7.13 15.10
N ILE A 303 -20.43 8.22 14.72
CA ILE A 303 -19.36 8.83 15.52
C ILE A 303 -19.87 9.24 16.91
N GLU A 304 -21.14 9.63 17.03
CA GLU A 304 -21.79 9.97 18.31
C GLU A 304 -21.80 8.80 19.30
N ASN A 305 -21.72 7.56 18.80
CA ASN A 305 -21.68 6.34 19.60
C ASN A 305 -20.25 5.95 20.04
N CYS A 306 -19.27 6.83 19.88
CA CYS A 306 -17.89 6.52 20.24
C CYS A 306 -17.77 6.17 21.74
N LEU A 307 -17.28 4.97 22.03
CA LEU A 307 -17.10 4.49 23.41
C LEU A 307 -15.84 5.06 24.09
N HIS A 308 -15.07 5.89 23.43
CA HIS A 308 -13.78 6.40 23.89
C HIS A 308 -12.84 5.33 24.47
N CYS A 309 -12.94 4.09 23.97
CA CYS A 309 -12.17 2.93 24.47
C CYS A 309 -10.68 2.96 24.12
N GLY A 310 -10.21 3.88 23.26
CA GLY A 310 -8.83 4.07 22.87
C GLY A 310 -8.24 2.98 21.94
N GLN A 311 -9.02 1.95 21.57
CA GLN A 311 -8.52 0.85 20.71
C GLN A 311 -7.95 1.36 19.38
N CYS A 312 -8.62 2.33 18.76
CA CYS A 312 -8.19 2.91 17.48
C CYS A 312 -6.86 3.66 17.59
N MET A 313 -6.61 4.35 18.71
CA MET A 313 -5.33 5.02 18.98
C MET A 313 -4.19 4.01 19.14
N LYS A 314 -4.41 2.95 19.93
CA LYS A 314 -3.41 1.88 20.15
C LYS A 314 -3.02 1.16 18.87
N LYS A 315 -3.97 0.97 17.96
CA LYS A 315 -3.75 0.31 16.66
C LYS A 315 -3.23 1.25 15.57
N CYS A 316 -3.27 2.57 15.79
CA CYS A 316 -2.86 3.53 14.78
C CYS A 316 -1.33 3.54 14.59
N PRO A 317 -0.79 3.21 13.41
CA PRO A 317 0.64 3.23 13.17
C PRO A 317 1.23 4.65 13.15
N TYR A 318 0.37 5.67 13.05
CA TYR A 318 0.75 7.08 13.00
C TYR A 318 0.54 7.82 14.33
N GLY A 319 0.16 7.13 15.40
CA GLY A 319 -0.04 7.72 16.73
C GLY A 319 -1.17 8.76 16.83
N LEU A 320 -2.14 8.72 15.89
CA LEU A 320 -3.19 9.76 15.83
C LEU A 320 -4.16 9.67 16.99
N ASN A 321 -4.58 10.84 17.50
CA ASN A 321 -5.75 10.95 18.39
C ASN A 321 -7.03 10.77 17.58
N THR A 322 -7.33 9.52 17.24
CA THR A 322 -8.44 9.16 16.34
C THR A 322 -9.82 9.61 16.85
N PRO A 323 -10.17 9.51 18.15
CA PRO A 323 -11.46 10.02 18.64
C PRO A 323 -11.64 11.52 18.40
N GLU A 324 -10.59 12.31 18.62
CA GLU A 324 -10.62 13.75 18.36
C GLU A 324 -10.74 14.07 16.87
N LEU A 325 -10.01 13.34 16.02
CA LEU A 325 -10.15 13.47 14.57
C LEU A 325 -11.56 13.13 14.09
N LEU A 326 -12.17 12.07 14.61
CA LEU A 326 -13.54 11.71 14.30
C LEU A 326 -14.52 12.83 14.67
N ALA A 327 -14.42 13.39 15.89
CA ALA A 327 -15.27 14.47 16.32
C ALA A 327 -15.12 15.72 15.43
N LYS A 328 -13.87 16.15 15.16
CA LYS A 328 -13.59 17.29 14.27
C LYS A 328 -14.17 17.07 12.86
N ASN A 329 -13.96 15.88 12.28
CA ASN A 329 -14.47 15.54 10.95
C ASN A 329 -16.01 15.54 10.93
N TYR A 330 -16.67 15.09 11.99
CA TYR A 330 -18.14 15.08 12.06
C TYR A 330 -18.72 16.47 12.19
N GLU A 331 -18.14 17.34 13.01
CA GLU A 331 -18.56 18.74 13.09
C GLU A 331 -18.40 19.46 11.75
N ASP A 332 -17.28 19.27 11.07
CA ASP A 332 -17.06 19.82 9.74
C ASP A 332 -18.04 19.24 8.71
N TYR A 333 -18.28 17.91 8.73
CA TYR A 333 -19.25 17.25 7.86
C TYR A 333 -20.65 17.87 7.92
N LYS A 334 -21.12 18.19 9.13
CA LYS A 334 -22.44 18.82 9.33
C LYS A 334 -22.54 20.18 8.64
N THR A 335 -21.44 20.87 8.39
CA THR A 335 -21.47 22.17 7.68
C THR A 335 -21.78 22.02 6.19
N PHE A 336 -21.51 20.86 5.61
CA PHE A 336 -21.78 20.53 4.19
C PHE A 336 -23.22 20.03 3.95
N LEU A 337 -23.97 19.72 5.01
CA LEU A 337 -25.36 19.27 4.93
C LEU A 337 -26.36 20.45 5.00
N LYS A 338 -25.87 21.64 5.24
CA LYS A 338 -26.66 22.90 5.26
C LYS A 338 -26.63 23.50 3.85
#